data_14ea9b61dba8032d2ab6174ad3618a22
#
_entry.id   14ea9b61dba8032d2ab6174ad3618a22
#
_cell.length_a   1.000
_cell.length_b   1.000
_cell.length_c   1.000
_cell.angle_alpha   90.00
_cell.angle_beta   90.00
_cell.angle_gamma   90.00
#
_symmetry.space_group_name_H-M   'P 1'
#
loop_
_entity.id
_entity.type
_entity.pdbx_description
1 polymer ?
#
loop_
_entity_poly.entity_id
_entity_poly.type
_entity_poly.pdbx_seq_one_letter_code
_entity_poly.pdbx_strand_id
1 'polypeptide(L)'
;MKRPGFIGRLAAFLLAAGLAHAADPLEAITAATRNGQLFGGFSAERGAALFSTKGKDWSCSTCHTTDPRKPGRHAVTGKSIQPMAPVSNSNRLTDPAKVEKWFKRNCRDVFDRECTAQEKGDVITWLRSLTR
;
A
#
# COMPACT_ATOMS: atom_id res chain seq x y z
N MET A 1 4.94 31.59 -66.17
CA MET A 1 4.63 30.39 -65.39
C MET A 1 5.14 30.59 -63.96
N LYS A 2 4.24 30.88 -63.00
CA LYS A 2 4.58 31.07 -61.59
C LYS A 2 4.32 29.78 -60.85
N ARG A 3 5.33 29.24 -60.17
CA ARG A 3 5.19 28.07 -59.26
C ARG A 3 4.69 28.54 -57.90
N PRO A 4 3.70 27.91 -57.29
CA PRO A 4 3.27 28.23 -55.95
C PRO A 4 4.21 27.59 -54.91
N GLY A 5 4.63 28.39 -53.92
CA GLY A 5 5.44 27.95 -52.77
C GLY A 5 4.66 27.08 -51.81
N PHE A 6 5.26 25.96 -51.47
CA PHE A 6 4.78 25.05 -50.43
C PHE A 6 5.16 25.62 -49.05
N ILE A 7 4.18 26.13 -48.32
CA ILE A 7 4.36 26.56 -46.94
C ILE A 7 4.20 25.32 -46.05
N GLY A 8 5.34 24.76 -45.60
CA GLY A 8 5.35 23.67 -44.66
C GLY A 8 4.86 24.16 -43.29
N ARG A 9 3.72 23.62 -42.81
CA ARG A 9 3.25 23.80 -41.47
C ARG A 9 4.07 22.87 -40.55
N LEU A 10 4.97 23.47 -39.76
CA LEU A 10 5.59 22.78 -38.62
C LEU A 10 4.51 22.58 -37.55
N ALA A 11 4.06 21.33 -37.38
CA ALA A 11 3.26 20.95 -36.22
C ALA A 11 4.20 20.78 -35.04
N ALA A 12 4.14 21.71 -34.07
CA ALA A 12 4.83 21.56 -32.79
C ALA A 12 4.11 20.51 -31.95
N PHE A 13 4.69 19.32 -31.82
CA PHE A 13 4.26 18.32 -30.87
C PHE A 13 4.69 18.80 -29.46
N LEU A 14 3.74 19.30 -28.69
CA LEU A 14 3.90 19.50 -27.26
C LEU A 14 3.89 18.12 -26.58
N LEU A 15 5.08 17.62 -26.23
CA LEU A 15 5.22 16.51 -25.30
C LEU A 15 4.74 16.99 -23.92
N ALA A 16 3.51 16.66 -23.55
CA ALA A 16 3.07 16.74 -22.18
C ALA A 16 3.82 15.68 -21.37
N ALA A 17 4.87 16.09 -20.65
CA ALA A 17 5.52 15.27 -19.66
C ALA A 17 4.53 15.07 -18.52
N GLY A 18 3.76 13.96 -18.55
CA GLY A 18 2.93 13.53 -17.46
C GLY A 18 3.84 13.21 -16.26
N LEU A 19 3.71 13.98 -15.18
CA LEU A 19 4.31 13.66 -13.91
C LEU A 19 3.73 12.30 -13.47
N ALA A 20 4.53 11.24 -13.58
CA ALA A 20 4.19 9.94 -13.04
C ALA A 20 4.17 10.05 -11.52
N HIS A 21 3.01 10.32 -10.94
CA HIS A 21 2.82 10.18 -9.50
C HIS A 21 2.94 8.71 -9.17
N ALA A 22 3.73 8.37 -8.16
CA ALA A 22 3.77 7.01 -7.62
C ALA A 22 2.33 6.63 -7.20
N ALA A 23 1.80 5.53 -7.76
CA ALA A 23 0.43 5.10 -7.49
C ALA A 23 0.26 4.86 -5.98
N ASP A 24 -0.87 5.28 -5.42
CA ASP A 24 -1.20 5.01 -4.03
C ASP A 24 -1.42 3.49 -3.85
N PRO A 25 -0.82 2.86 -2.83
CA PRO A 25 -1.06 1.44 -2.55
C PRO A 25 -2.53 1.05 -2.43
N LEU A 26 -3.39 1.92 -1.88
CA LEU A 26 -4.83 1.67 -1.81
C LEU A 26 -5.51 1.68 -3.19
N GLU A 27 -5.07 2.53 -4.11
CA GLU A 27 -5.59 2.54 -5.47
C GLU A 27 -5.27 1.24 -6.21
N ALA A 28 -4.02 0.77 -6.10
CA ALA A 28 -3.60 -0.49 -6.70
C ALA A 28 -4.39 -1.69 -6.13
N ILE A 29 -4.61 -1.73 -4.83
CA ILE A 29 -5.39 -2.77 -4.16
C ILE A 29 -6.88 -2.66 -4.51
N THR A 30 -7.44 -1.46 -4.60
CA THR A 30 -8.83 -1.24 -5.01
C THR A 30 -9.08 -1.75 -6.42
N ALA A 31 -8.16 -1.54 -7.34
CA ALA A 31 -8.25 -2.07 -8.69
C ALA A 31 -8.28 -3.61 -8.71
N ALA A 32 -7.50 -4.25 -7.84
CA ALA A 32 -7.48 -5.71 -7.70
C ALA A 32 -8.77 -6.28 -7.09
N THR A 33 -9.46 -5.53 -6.20
CA THR A 33 -10.70 -5.99 -5.57
C THR A 33 -11.93 -5.86 -6.47
N ARG A 34 -11.94 -4.92 -7.42
CA ARG A 34 -13.07 -4.71 -8.34
C ARG A 34 -13.29 -5.81 -9.36
N ASN A 35 -12.30 -6.67 -9.57
CA ASN A 35 -12.37 -7.76 -10.56
C ASN A 35 -13.15 -8.97 -10.04
N GLY A 36 -14.43 -8.78 -9.61
CA GLY A 36 -15.40 -9.86 -9.43
C GLY A 36 -16.00 -10.05 -8.05
N GLN A 37 -15.79 -9.16 -7.09
CA GLN A 37 -16.44 -9.20 -5.78
C GLN A 37 -17.20 -7.91 -5.48
N LEU A 38 -18.33 -8.03 -4.77
CA LEU A 38 -19.03 -6.90 -4.18
C LEU A 38 -18.09 -6.21 -3.18
N PHE A 39 -17.49 -5.11 -3.60
CA PHE A 39 -16.56 -4.34 -2.78
C PHE A 39 -17.32 -3.31 -1.94
N GLY A 40 -17.48 -3.59 -0.64
CA GLY A 40 -18.12 -2.71 0.33
C GLY A 40 -17.23 -1.61 0.92
N GLY A 41 -16.08 -1.35 0.30
CA GLY A 41 -15.07 -0.40 0.82
C GLY A 41 -14.12 -1.03 1.85
N PHE A 42 -13.05 -0.30 2.17
CA PHE A 42 -12.11 -0.68 3.21
C PHE A 42 -12.58 -0.18 4.59
N SER A 43 -12.25 -0.93 5.65
CA SER A 43 -12.64 -0.64 7.04
C SER A 43 -11.43 -0.62 7.95
N ALA A 44 -11.23 0.49 8.65
CA ALA A 44 -10.22 0.63 9.67
C ALA A 44 -10.44 -0.35 10.85
N GLU A 45 -11.69 -0.60 11.22
CA GLU A 45 -12.05 -1.53 12.28
C GLU A 45 -11.64 -2.97 11.94
N ARG A 46 -11.98 -3.45 10.73
CA ARG A 46 -11.53 -4.77 10.26
C ARG A 46 -10.01 -4.85 10.16
N GLY A 47 -9.35 -3.77 9.74
CA GLY A 47 -7.89 -3.70 9.67
C GLY A 47 -7.24 -3.81 11.03
N ALA A 48 -7.75 -3.11 12.05
CA ALA A 48 -7.30 -3.21 13.44
C ALA A 48 -7.48 -4.63 14.01
N ALA A 49 -8.66 -5.22 13.76
CA ALA A 49 -8.97 -6.57 14.19
C ALA A 49 -8.00 -7.59 13.56
N LEU A 50 -7.81 -7.54 12.24
CA LEU A 50 -6.88 -8.45 11.54
C LEU A 50 -5.44 -8.29 12.05
N PHE A 51 -4.98 -7.06 12.26
CA PHE A 51 -3.61 -6.78 12.76
C PHE A 51 -3.33 -7.41 14.12
N SER A 52 -4.35 -7.54 14.95
CA SER A 52 -4.29 -8.15 16.28
C SER A 52 -4.65 -9.64 16.29
N THR A 53 -5.23 -10.16 15.19
CA THR A 53 -5.62 -11.55 15.09
C THR A 53 -4.41 -12.46 15.09
N LYS A 54 -4.39 -13.41 16.02
CA LYS A 54 -3.36 -14.44 16.10
C LYS A 54 -3.57 -15.46 14.98
N GLY A 55 -2.55 -15.64 14.16
CA GLY A 55 -2.46 -16.75 13.22
C GLY A 55 -1.97 -18.02 13.92
N LYS A 56 -1.06 -18.77 13.27
CA LYS A 56 -0.49 -19.99 13.83
C LYS A 56 0.27 -19.69 15.13
N ASP A 57 1.32 -18.88 15.07
CA ASP A 57 2.21 -18.57 16.20
C ASP A 57 2.18 -17.09 16.57
N TRP A 58 1.95 -16.21 15.61
CA TRP A 58 2.11 -14.77 15.70
C TRP A 58 0.84 -14.02 15.29
N SER A 59 0.81 -12.73 15.60
CA SER A 59 -0.04 -11.71 14.98
C SER A 59 0.87 -10.63 14.37
N CYS A 60 0.33 -9.73 13.56
CA CYS A 60 1.11 -8.57 13.10
C CYS A 60 1.58 -7.73 14.29
N SER A 61 0.74 -7.57 15.30
CA SER A 61 1.05 -6.85 16.54
C SER A 61 2.14 -7.50 17.38
N THR A 62 2.44 -8.79 17.21
CA THR A 62 3.54 -9.46 17.92
C THR A 62 4.88 -8.79 17.63
N CYS A 63 5.13 -8.41 16.36
CA CYS A 63 6.36 -7.73 15.97
C CYS A 63 6.21 -6.20 15.92
N HIS A 64 5.01 -5.70 15.57
CA HIS A 64 4.76 -4.28 15.34
C HIS A 64 4.09 -3.56 16.50
N THR A 65 3.95 -4.21 17.64
CA THR A 65 3.25 -3.78 18.87
C THR A 65 1.74 -3.59 18.67
N THR A 66 1.00 -3.48 19.75
CA THR A 66 -0.44 -3.14 19.72
C THR A 66 -0.68 -1.67 19.38
N ASP A 67 0.35 -0.84 19.51
CA ASP A 67 0.35 0.56 19.06
C ASP A 67 1.37 0.74 17.92
N PRO A 68 0.97 0.63 16.65
CA PRO A 68 1.90 0.70 15.51
C PRO A 68 2.53 2.07 15.28
N ARG A 69 2.22 3.06 16.09
CA ARG A 69 2.93 4.35 16.16
C ARG A 69 4.27 4.24 16.86
N LYS A 70 4.50 3.15 17.58
CA LYS A 70 5.75 2.86 18.33
C LYS A 70 6.65 1.91 17.54
N PRO A 71 7.98 1.97 17.76
CA PRO A 71 8.89 0.97 17.23
C PRO A 71 8.54 -0.42 17.76
N GLY A 72 8.61 -1.41 16.88
CA GLY A 72 8.45 -2.81 17.21
C GLY A 72 9.77 -3.56 17.28
N ARG A 73 9.68 -4.89 17.41
CA ARG A 73 10.82 -5.79 17.46
C ARG A 73 10.46 -7.12 16.80
N HIS A 74 11.32 -7.58 15.91
CA HIS A 74 11.11 -8.87 15.23
C HIS A 74 11.16 -10.02 16.26
N ALA A 75 10.11 -10.82 16.31
CA ALA A 75 9.93 -11.86 17.36
C ALA A 75 11.08 -12.88 17.41
N VAL A 76 11.65 -13.25 16.25
CA VAL A 76 12.72 -14.26 16.18
C VAL A 76 14.10 -13.63 16.24
N THR A 77 14.36 -12.58 15.47
CA THR A 77 15.73 -12.02 15.34
C THR A 77 16.03 -10.91 16.36
N GLY A 78 15.03 -10.41 17.07
CA GLY A 78 15.17 -9.29 17.99
C GLY A 78 15.48 -7.94 17.34
N LYS A 79 15.55 -7.86 15.99
CA LYS A 79 15.84 -6.61 15.26
C LYS A 79 14.73 -5.59 15.49
N SER A 80 15.12 -4.33 15.71
CA SER A 80 14.19 -3.22 15.80
C SER A 80 13.45 -3.00 14.49
N ILE A 81 12.17 -2.70 14.59
CA ILE A 81 11.29 -2.39 13.46
C ILE A 81 10.78 -0.97 13.66
N GLN A 82 10.96 -0.11 12.66
CA GLN A 82 10.44 1.26 12.70
C GLN A 82 8.91 1.27 12.75
N PRO A 83 8.29 2.32 13.32
CA PRO A 83 6.84 2.44 13.39
C PRO A 83 6.14 2.11 12.08
N MET A 84 4.98 1.46 12.16
CA MET A 84 4.17 1.09 10.98
C MET A 84 3.20 2.20 10.57
N ALA A 85 2.73 3.01 11.53
CA ALA A 85 1.79 4.08 11.24
C ALA A 85 2.47 5.25 10.51
N PRO A 86 1.91 5.73 9.38
CA PRO A 86 2.47 6.88 8.64
C PRO A 86 2.61 8.15 9.47
N VAL A 87 1.76 8.36 10.46
CA VAL A 87 1.82 9.51 11.38
C VAL A 87 3.14 9.55 12.18
N SER A 88 3.77 8.40 12.41
CA SER A 88 5.06 8.30 13.11
C SER A 88 6.24 8.00 12.18
N ASN A 89 5.96 7.56 10.95
CA ASN A 89 6.96 7.26 9.94
C ASN A 89 6.40 7.54 8.54
N SER A 90 6.63 8.74 8.04
CA SER A 90 6.08 9.21 6.75
C SER A 90 6.53 8.40 5.52
N ASN A 91 7.58 7.58 5.66
CA ASN A 91 8.03 6.70 4.57
C ASN A 91 7.20 5.40 4.46
N ARG A 92 6.30 5.14 5.42
CA ARG A 92 5.42 3.97 5.36
C ARG A 92 4.31 4.17 4.34
N LEU A 93 3.95 3.09 3.68
CA LEU A 93 2.82 3.02 2.75
C LEU A 93 2.92 4.01 1.57
N THR A 94 4.14 4.34 1.14
CA THR A 94 4.41 5.27 0.01
C THR A 94 4.77 4.57 -1.29
N ASP A 95 5.13 3.28 -1.25
CA ASP A 95 5.58 2.51 -2.38
C ASP A 95 4.73 1.23 -2.51
N PRO A 96 3.83 1.14 -3.51
CA PRO A 96 2.94 -0.01 -3.69
C PRO A 96 3.67 -1.34 -3.81
N ALA A 97 4.82 -1.38 -4.51
CA ALA A 97 5.57 -2.62 -4.69
C ALA A 97 6.18 -3.13 -3.37
N LYS A 98 6.67 -2.21 -2.53
CA LYS A 98 7.15 -2.55 -1.19
C LYS A 98 6.01 -3.01 -0.30
N VAL A 99 4.86 -2.33 -0.34
CA VAL A 99 3.67 -2.70 0.43
C VAL A 99 3.24 -4.13 0.07
N GLU A 100 3.10 -4.43 -1.22
CA GLU A 100 2.71 -5.77 -1.69
C GLU A 100 3.72 -6.85 -1.28
N LYS A 101 5.01 -6.59 -1.46
CA LYS A 101 6.10 -7.50 -1.06
C LYS A 101 6.02 -7.86 0.42
N TRP A 102 5.82 -6.85 1.29
CA TRP A 102 5.79 -7.07 2.74
C TRP A 102 4.51 -7.75 3.20
N PHE A 103 3.35 -7.43 2.63
CA PHE A 103 2.12 -8.16 2.91
C PHE A 103 2.23 -9.63 2.52
N LYS A 104 2.74 -9.92 1.31
CA LYS A 104 2.92 -11.29 0.84
C LYS A 104 3.78 -12.11 1.80
N ARG A 105 4.89 -11.56 2.27
CA ARG A 105 5.78 -12.22 3.22
C ARG A 105 5.11 -12.37 4.60
N ASN A 106 4.67 -11.28 5.18
CA ASN A 106 4.19 -11.26 6.56
C ASN A 106 2.89 -12.02 6.75
N CYS A 107 1.98 -12.01 5.77
CA CYS A 107 0.76 -12.81 5.84
C CYS A 107 1.07 -14.32 5.80
N ARG A 108 2.06 -14.74 5.03
CA ARG A 108 2.53 -16.13 5.06
C ARG A 108 3.14 -16.50 6.40
N ASP A 109 3.95 -15.63 6.97
CA ASP A 109 4.59 -15.87 8.27
C ASP A 109 3.55 -15.94 9.40
N VAL A 110 2.47 -15.14 9.35
CA VAL A 110 1.45 -15.06 10.40
C VAL A 110 0.31 -16.06 10.17
N PHE A 111 -0.24 -16.12 8.95
CA PHE A 111 -1.49 -16.82 8.64
C PHE A 111 -1.30 -18.08 7.78
N ASP A 112 -0.06 -18.39 7.40
CA ASP A 112 0.28 -19.49 6.47
C ASP A 112 -0.46 -19.39 5.11
N ARG A 113 -0.83 -18.18 4.70
CA ARG A 113 -1.49 -17.85 3.44
C ARG A 113 -1.19 -16.43 3.01
N GLU A 114 -1.54 -16.08 1.79
CA GLU A 114 -1.58 -14.69 1.36
C GLU A 114 -2.81 -13.97 1.94
N CYS A 115 -2.66 -12.70 2.28
CA CYS A 115 -3.80 -11.85 2.60
C CYS A 115 -4.56 -11.48 1.34
N THR A 116 -5.88 -11.42 1.45
CA THR A 116 -6.73 -10.94 0.36
C THR A 116 -6.50 -9.44 0.12
N ALA A 117 -6.90 -8.95 -1.05
CA ALA A 117 -6.84 -7.52 -1.34
C ALA A 117 -7.66 -6.70 -0.33
N GLN A 118 -8.82 -7.23 0.10
CA GLN A 118 -9.66 -6.61 1.14
C GLN A 118 -8.91 -6.47 2.47
N GLU A 119 -8.27 -7.54 2.94
CA GLU A 119 -7.50 -7.54 4.18
C GLU A 119 -6.33 -6.55 4.16
N LYS A 120 -5.59 -6.50 3.05
CA LYS A 120 -4.51 -5.54 2.86
C LYS A 120 -5.02 -4.09 2.92
N GLY A 121 -6.09 -3.81 2.20
CA GLY A 121 -6.69 -2.48 2.15
C GLY A 121 -7.27 -2.05 3.50
N ASP A 122 -7.90 -2.96 4.24
CA ASP A 122 -8.41 -2.70 5.59
C ASP A 122 -7.28 -2.32 6.55
N VAL A 123 -6.16 -3.07 6.56
CA VAL A 123 -4.98 -2.76 7.40
C VAL A 123 -4.36 -1.42 7.02
N ILE A 124 -4.21 -1.12 5.72
CA ILE A 124 -3.67 0.18 5.28
C ILE A 124 -4.58 1.32 5.72
N THR A 125 -5.89 1.15 5.57
CA THR A 125 -6.89 2.15 5.97
C THR A 125 -6.79 2.42 7.47
N TRP A 126 -6.69 1.37 8.29
CA TRP A 126 -6.50 1.53 9.72
C TRP A 126 -5.19 2.25 10.07
N LEU A 127 -4.04 1.81 9.54
CA LEU A 127 -2.76 2.44 9.82
C LEU A 127 -2.72 3.93 9.45
N ARG A 128 -3.42 4.32 8.38
CA ARG A 128 -3.56 5.72 7.95
C ARG A 128 -4.52 6.53 8.78
N SER A 129 -5.51 5.89 9.42
CA SER A 129 -6.48 6.58 10.30
C SER A 129 -5.91 6.95 11.66
N LEU A 130 -4.75 6.40 12.05
CA LEU A 130 -4.13 6.68 13.34
C LEU A 130 -3.61 8.12 13.38
N THR A 131 -3.94 8.83 14.47
CA THR A 131 -3.49 10.20 14.75
C THR A 131 -2.41 10.21 15.84
N ARG A 132 -1.75 11.35 16.04
CA ARG A 132 -0.75 11.56 17.09
C ARG A 132 -1.35 11.48 18.48
#